data_f6887b113db31692b9c8b16378c3d89a
#
_entry.id   f6887b113db31692b9c8b16378c3d89a
#
_cell.length_a   1.000
_cell.length_b   1.000
_cell.length_c   1.000
_cell.angle_alpha   90.00
_cell.angle_beta   90.00
_cell.angle_gamma   90.00
#
_symmetry.space_group_name_H-M   'P 1'
#
loop_
_entity.id
_entity.type
_entity.pdbx_description
1 polymer ?
#
loop_
_entity_poly.entity_id
_entity_poly.type
_entity_poly.pdbx_seq_one_letter_code
_entity_poly.pdbx_strand_id
1 'polypeptide(L)'
;MRNITTTHTGKIITDTDMSLEYLYVGDYGKENNIKASFLGYEKRIDEVENIPVNIEEKLVTTVSSQKGCPCDCAFCDCPKLGFHGNASYAEMLSEITTAIALSKIKHGKRLNVHFARMGEPTFNMDVINVANAIQRCFEYDFDEYHPVVSTIMPKANKELKRFLTRWVRNGYVFGGADGYGLQFSINTLNEDDRNKMFRNKSLSLKEISDIIKELPAPKHHKFTLNFAVTSKSNLDVELMTKYFDKTKCIVKITPIHETVEAVTEGFEIIKDFDVYEKFEQP
;
A
#
# COMPACT_ATOMS: atom_id res chain seq x y z
N MET A 1 4.08 0.39 -26.18
CA MET A 1 4.65 1.79 -26.10
C MET A 1 4.58 2.25 -24.66
N ARG A 2 5.60 2.96 -24.17
CA ARG A 2 5.64 3.49 -22.81
C ARG A 2 5.46 5.00 -22.81
N ASN A 3 4.46 5.47 -22.10
CA ASN A 3 4.24 6.90 -21.83
C ASN A 3 4.76 7.22 -20.45
N ILE A 4 5.54 8.30 -20.32
CA ILE A 4 6.17 8.70 -19.07
C ILE A 4 5.70 10.10 -18.70
N THR A 5 5.02 10.22 -17.55
CA THR A 5 4.63 11.50 -16.97
C THR A 5 5.56 11.83 -15.82
N THR A 6 6.21 12.98 -15.87
CA THR A 6 7.07 13.46 -14.77
C THR A 6 6.21 14.22 -13.77
N THR A 7 6.31 13.86 -12.51
CA THR A 7 5.73 14.57 -11.37
C THR A 7 6.83 15.34 -10.64
N HIS A 8 6.49 16.14 -9.66
CA HIS A 8 7.49 16.91 -8.87
C HIS A 8 8.44 16.01 -8.05
N THR A 9 8.15 14.73 -7.93
CA THR A 9 8.88 13.83 -7.01
C THR A 9 9.24 12.49 -7.61
N GLY A 10 8.79 12.20 -8.84
CA GLY A 10 9.07 10.94 -9.51
C GLY A 10 8.48 10.87 -10.90
N LYS A 11 8.23 9.66 -11.36
CA LYS A 11 7.63 9.42 -12.69
C LYS A 11 6.55 8.36 -12.61
N ILE A 12 5.47 8.60 -13.37
CA ILE A 12 4.42 7.63 -13.64
C ILE A 12 4.68 7.07 -15.05
N ILE A 13 4.66 5.77 -15.19
CA ILE A 13 4.89 5.04 -16.44
C ILE A 13 3.65 4.23 -16.76
N THR A 14 3.04 4.51 -17.94
CA THR A 14 1.96 3.70 -18.49
C THR A 14 2.50 2.89 -19.65
N ASP A 15 2.51 1.58 -19.53
CA ASP A 15 2.92 0.66 -20.58
C ASP A 15 1.67 0.12 -21.30
N THR A 16 1.42 0.66 -22.51
CA THR A 16 0.22 0.29 -23.28
C THR A 16 0.28 -1.13 -23.82
N ASP A 17 1.48 -1.68 -24.06
CA ASP A 17 1.64 -3.03 -24.60
C ASP A 17 1.34 -4.09 -23.52
N MET A 18 1.69 -3.79 -22.26
CA MET A 18 1.37 -4.64 -21.12
C MET A 18 0.03 -4.32 -20.47
N SER A 19 -0.58 -3.17 -20.81
CA SER A 19 -1.78 -2.63 -20.13
C SER A 19 -1.55 -2.45 -18.63
N LEU A 20 -0.37 -1.96 -18.24
CA LEU A 20 0.05 -1.79 -16.86
C LEU A 20 0.49 -0.35 -16.60
N GLU A 21 0.31 0.10 -15.37
CA GLU A 21 0.81 1.38 -14.90
C GLU A 21 1.59 1.19 -13.61
N TYR A 22 2.75 1.80 -13.54
CA TYR A 22 3.64 1.77 -12.39
C TYR A 22 4.34 3.12 -12.21
N LEU A 23 4.96 3.32 -11.07
CA LEU A 23 5.65 4.57 -10.79
C LEU A 23 6.86 4.34 -9.90
N TYR A 24 7.75 5.33 -9.91
CA TYR A 24 8.71 5.49 -8.83
C TYR A 24 8.67 6.92 -8.28
N VAL A 25 8.98 7.02 -7.01
CA VAL A 25 9.06 8.27 -6.27
C VAL A 25 10.17 8.18 -5.23
N GLY A 26 10.68 9.34 -4.80
CA GLY A 26 11.35 9.45 -3.50
C GLY A 26 10.36 9.19 -2.36
N ASP A 27 10.86 9.03 -1.15
CA ASP A 27 9.98 8.84 0.01
C ASP A 27 9.21 10.12 0.35
N TYR A 28 7.92 10.06 0.14
CA TYR A 28 6.98 11.07 0.64
C TYR A 28 6.49 10.80 2.05
N GLY A 29 7.02 9.78 2.69
CA GLY A 29 6.47 9.17 3.88
C GLY A 29 6.14 10.13 5.02
N LYS A 30 6.47 11.41 4.89
CA LYS A 30 6.29 12.40 5.95
C LYS A 30 5.22 13.45 5.63
N GLU A 31 4.98 13.77 4.36
CA GLU A 31 4.06 14.84 3.98
C GLU A 31 2.58 14.41 3.98
N ASN A 32 2.28 13.14 3.64
CA ASN A 32 0.91 12.68 3.38
C ASN A 32 0.52 11.47 4.23
N ASN A 33 1.30 11.08 5.22
CA ASN A 33 1.03 9.88 6.01
C ASN A 33 1.37 10.09 7.48
N ILE A 34 0.36 9.96 8.33
CA ILE A 34 0.56 9.84 9.77
C ILE A 34 0.65 8.37 10.11
N LYS A 35 1.75 7.96 10.74
CA LYS A 35 1.89 6.62 11.32
C LYS A 35 1.82 6.74 12.83
N ALA A 36 0.87 6.04 13.42
CA ALA A 36 0.65 6.06 14.86
C ALA A 36 0.33 4.68 15.39
N SER A 37 0.86 4.33 16.54
CA SER A 37 0.44 3.15 17.29
C SER A 37 -0.88 3.45 17.98
N PHE A 38 -2.01 3.16 17.31
CA PHE A 38 -3.37 3.45 17.80
C PHE A 38 -3.53 4.91 18.26
N LEU A 39 -3.11 5.85 17.40
CA LEU A 39 -3.13 7.30 17.62
C LEU A 39 -2.25 7.81 18.77
N GLY A 40 -1.42 6.95 19.37
CA GLY A 40 -0.25 7.43 20.09
C GLY A 40 0.83 7.73 19.06
N TYR A 41 1.01 8.98 18.67
CA TYR A 41 2.00 9.36 17.67
C TYR A 41 3.41 9.03 18.15
N GLU A 42 4.15 8.27 17.34
CA GLU A 42 5.57 7.98 17.64
C GLU A 42 6.45 9.22 17.53
N LYS A 43 6.00 10.21 16.73
CA LYS A 43 6.60 11.56 16.63
C LYS A 43 5.49 12.59 16.56
N ARG A 44 5.70 13.72 17.19
CA ARG A 44 4.82 14.88 17.04
C ARG A 44 4.95 15.43 15.62
N ILE A 45 3.89 16.06 15.11
CA ILE A 45 3.87 16.61 13.74
C ILE A 45 4.91 17.71 13.59
N ASP A 46 5.11 18.53 14.61
CA ASP A 46 6.13 19.57 14.69
C ASP A 46 7.58 19.02 14.65
N GLU A 47 7.77 17.72 14.93
CA GLU A 47 9.06 17.03 14.84
C GLU A 47 9.29 16.36 13.48
N VAL A 48 8.32 16.41 12.57
CA VAL A 48 8.40 15.82 11.24
C VAL A 48 8.97 16.86 10.27
N GLU A 49 10.26 16.70 9.94
CA GLU A 49 10.87 17.51 8.89
C GLU A 49 10.25 17.17 7.52
N ASN A 50 9.68 18.18 6.85
CA ASN A 50 9.16 18.08 5.48
C ASN A 50 10.29 18.09 4.44
N ILE A 51 11.33 17.32 4.66
CA ILE A 51 12.43 17.18 3.69
C ILE A 51 12.18 15.90 2.90
N PRO A 52 12.02 15.98 1.57
CA PRO A 52 11.97 14.79 0.72
C PRO A 52 13.24 13.96 0.95
N VAL A 53 13.08 12.70 1.30
CA VAL A 53 14.21 11.78 1.39
C VAL A 53 14.78 11.61 -0.02
N ASN A 54 16.09 11.77 -0.17
CA ASN A 54 16.78 11.57 -1.44
C ASN A 54 16.44 10.16 -1.96
N ILE A 55 16.17 10.06 -3.28
CA ILE A 55 15.88 8.77 -3.92
C ILE A 55 17.00 7.74 -3.78
N GLU A 56 18.26 8.18 -3.60
CA GLU A 56 19.39 7.30 -3.30
C GLU A 56 19.32 6.71 -1.89
N GLU A 57 18.75 7.44 -0.93
CA GLU A 57 18.51 6.91 0.42
C GLU A 57 17.33 5.95 0.44
N LYS A 58 16.27 6.26 -0.35
CA LYS A 58 15.09 5.43 -0.43
C LYS A 58 14.33 5.63 -1.73
N LEU A 59 14.42 4.66 -2.61
CA LEU A 59 13.57 4.58 -3.79
C LEU A 59 12.30 3.78 -3.48
N VAL A 60 11.15 4.37 -3.77
CA VAL A 60 9.86 3.68 -3.70
C VAL A 60 9.34 3.45 -5.11
N THR A 61 9.19 2.21 -5.52
CA THR A 61 8.45 1.86 -6.73
C THR A 61 7.11 1.24 -6.37
N THR A 62 6.06 1.66 -7.07
CA THR A 62 4.72 1.09 -6.90
C THR A 62 4.30 0.44 -8.20
N VAL A 63 4.05 -0.85 -8.15
CA VAL A 63 3.82 -1.71 -9.31
C VAL A 63 2.40 -2.28 -9.33
N SER A 64 1.94 -2.63 -10.52
CA SER A 64 0.64 -3.24 -10.76
C SER A 64 0.72 -4.75 -10.63
N SER A 65 -0.18 -5.33 -9.87
CA SER A 65 -0.30 -6.78 -9.73
C SER A 65 -1.31 -7.40 -10.70
N GLN A 66 -2.13 -6.56 -11.33
CA GLN A 66 -3.18 -6.98 -12.28
C GLN A 66 -3.35 -5.93 -13.37
N LYS A 67 -3.92 -6.32 -14.49
CA LYS A 67 -4.37 -5.45 -15.59
C LYS A 67 -5.80 -5.02 -15.32
N GLY A 68 -5.98 -3.79 -14.81
CA GLY A 68 -7.22 -3.35 -14.19
C GLY A 68 -7.41 -3.95 -12.79
N CYS A 69 -8.65 -3.92 -12.27
CA CYS A 69 -8.95 -4.42 -10.92
C CYS A 69 -10.37 -4.96 -10.80
N PRO A 70 -10.58 -6.17 -10.20
CA PRO A 70 -11.92 -6.73 -10.01
C PRO A 70 -12.62 -6.20 -8.74
N CYS A 71 -11.94 -5.40 -7.92
CA CYS A 71 -12.45 -5.03 -6.59
C CYS A 71 -13.48 -3.92 -6.59
N ASP A 72 -13.50 -3.05 -7.62
CA ASP A 72 -14.54 -2.04 -7.82
C ASP A 72 -14.76 -1.11 -6.60
N CYS A 73 -13.66 -0.64 -5.97
CA CYS A 73 -13.76 0.30 -4.86
C CYS A 73 -14.30 1.65 -5.31
N ALA A 74 -15.23 2.22 -4.55
CA ALA A 74 -15.95 3.46 -4.88
C ALA A 74 -15.08 4.73 -4.93
N PHE A 75 -13.81 4.63 -4.53
CA PHE A 75 -12.85 5.74 -4.55
C PHE A 75 -11.68 5.51 -5.52
N CYS A 76 -11.76 4.51 -6.41
CA CYS A 76 -10.64 4.10 -7.25
C CYS A 76 -11.02 4.07 -8.73
N ASP A 77 -10.18 4.65 -9.60
CA ASP A 77 -10.42 4.66 -11.04
C ASP A 77 -10.02 3.36 -11.75
N CYS A 78 -9.21 2.48 -11.11
CA CYS A 78 -8.74 1.25 -11.74
C CYS A 78 -9.86 0.33 -12.26
N PRO A 79 -11.01 0.16 -11.57
CA PRO A 79 -12.10 -0.68 -12.04
C PRO A 79 -12.70 -0.25 -13.38
N LYS A 80 -12.63 1.05 -13.72
CA LYS A 80 -13.11 1.58 -15.00
C LYS A 80 -12.36 1.02 -16.21
N LEU A 81 -11.13 0.55 -16.00
CA LEU A 81 -10.34 -0.12 -17.04
C LEU A 81 -10.79 -1.56 -17.30
N GLY A 82 -11.71 -2.10 -16.50
CA GLY A 82 -12.07 -3.50 -16.50
C GLY A 82 -11.01 -4.36 -15.81
N PHE A 83 -11.21 -5.68 -15.87
CA PHE A 83 -10.24 -6.66 -15.37
C PHE A 83 -9.82 -7.57 -16.50
N HIS A 84 -8.53 -7.61 -16.83
CA HIS A 84 -7.95 -8.33 -17.96
C HIS A 84 -6.91 -9.38 -17.52
N GLY A 85 -6.93 -9.75 -16.25
CA GLY A 85 -6.09 -10.81 -15.70
C GLY A 85 -4.96 -10.31 -14.81
N ASN A 86 -4.19 -11.24 -14.28
CA ASN A 86 -3.04 -10.98 -13.43
C ASN A 86 -1.84 -10.54 -14.28
N ALA A 87 -1.04 -9.61 -13.75
CA ALA A 87 0.31 -9.37 -14.25
C ALA A 87 1.16 -10.60 -13.94
N SER A 88 1.91 -11.06 -14.93
CA SER A 88 2.85 -12.19 -14.76
C SER A 88 4.07 -11.77 -13.93
N TYR A 89 4.79 -12.76 -13.43
CA TYR A 89 6.08 -12.57 -12.78
C TYR A 89 7.05 -11.71 -13.60
N ALA A 90 7.16 -11.97 -14.89
CA ALA A 90 8.06 -11.23 -15.79
C ALA A 90 7.61 -9.79 -16.01
N GLU A 91 6.30 -9.54 -16.13
CA GLU A 91 5.75 -8.19 -16.26
C GLU A 91 6.03 -7.36 -15.01
N MET A 92 5.75 -7.87 -13.81
CA MET A 92 6.02 -7.17 -12.56
C MET A 92 7.52 -6.89 -12.35
N LEU A 93 8.41 -7.82 -12.68
CA LEU A 93 9.86 -7.55 -12.66
C LEU A 93 10.27 -6.49 -13.69
N SER A 94 9.65 -6.49 -14.87
CA SER A 94 9.91 -5.45 -15.88
C SER A 94 9.49 -4.06 -15.41
N GLU A 95 8.38 -3.94 -14.68
CA GLU A 95 7.96 -2.68 -14.04
C GLU A 95 9.03 -2.16 -13.07
N ILE A 96 9.49 -3.03 -12.15
CA ILE A 96 10.52 -2.69 -11.15
C ILE A 96 11.83 -2.28 -11.85
N THR A 97 12.32 -3.10 -12.78
CA THR A 97 13.55 -2.85 -13.52
C THR A 97 13.48 -1.53 -14.29
N THR A 98 12.34 -1.26 -14.95
CA THR A 98 12.15 -0.02 -15.70
C THR A 98 12.12 1.20 -14.76
N ALA A 99 11.44 1.10 -13.62
CA ALA A 99 11.39 2.17 -12.62
C ALA A 99 12.79 2.52 -12.10
N ILE A 100 13.59 1.50 -11.75
CA ILE A 100 14.98 1.68 -11.31
C ILE A 100 15.83 2.32 -12.42
N ALA A 101 15.75 1.81 -13.65
CA ALA A 101 16.51 2.37 -14.78
C ALA A 101 16.16 3.84 -15.06
N LEU A 102 14.88 4.21 -14.98
CA LEU A 102 14.42 5.58 -15.19
C LEU A 102 14.76 6.52 -14.02
N SER A 103 14.97 6.00 -12.83
CA SER A 103 15.42 6.78 -11.67
C SER A 103 16.88 7.25 -11.82
N LYS A 104 17.66 6.57 -12.67
CA LYS A 104 19.10 6.79 -12.89
C LYS A 104 19.99 6.59 -11.65
N ILE A 105 19.46 5.95 -10.61
CA ILE A 105 20.25 5.55 -9.47
C ILE A 105 21.24 4.49 -9.91
N LYS A 106 22.50 4.67 -9.55
CA LYS A 106 23.55 3.66 -9.80
C LYS A 106 23.66 2.67 -8.63
N HIS A 107 23.47 3.17 -7.43
CA HIS A 107 23.41 2.40 -6.20
C HIS A 107 22.59 3.20 -5.18
N GLY A 108 21.64 2.55 -4.54
CA GLY A 108 20.78 3.16 -3.53
C GLY A 108 20.81 2.36 -2.23
N LYS A 109 20.53 3.02 -1.12
CA LYS A 109 20.52 2.36 0.18
C LYS A 109 19.32 1.43 0.32
N ARG A 110 18.12 1.86 -0.07
CA ARG A 110 16.89 1.10 0.15
C ARG A 110 15.93 1.14 -1.04
N LEU A 111 15.46 -0.04 -1.45
CA LEU A 111 14.39 -0.21 -2.42
C LEU A 111 13.11 -0.71 -1.72
N ASN A 112 12.06 0.11 -1.75
CA ASN A 112 10.72 -0.31 -1.37
C ASN A 112 9.92 -0.63 -2.64
N VAL A 113 9.35 -1.83 -2.69
CA VAL A 113 8.47 -2.25 -3.81
C VAL A 113 7.06 -2.44 -3.30
N HIS A 114 6.15 -1.54 -3.66
CA HIS A 114 4.76 -1.58 -3.25
C HIS A 114 3.89 -2.22 -4.33
N PHE A 115 3.29 -3.36 -4.06
CA PHE A 115 2.27 -3.98 -4.90
C PHE A 115 0.92 -3.32 -4.60
N ALA A 116 0.73 -2.12 -5.11
CA ALA A 116 -0.39 -1.25 -4.73
C ALA A 116 -0.82 -0.27 -5.83
N ARG A 117 -0.44 -0.49 -7.12
CA ARG A 117 -0.89 0.39 -8.21
C ARG A 117 -2.22 -0.08 -8.78
N MET A 118 -2.23 -0.99 -9.76
CA MET A 118 -3.46 -1.57 -10.28
C MET A 118 -3.63 -3.00 -9.76
N GLY A 119 -4.85 -3.33 -9.38
CA GLY A 119 -5.23 -4.67 -8.94
C GLY A 119 -5.20 -4.87 -7.44
N GLU A 120 -5.73 -6.00 -7.04
CA GLU A 120 -5.69 -6.53 -5.68
C GLU A 120 -4.61 -7.63 -5.63
N PRO A 121 -3.46 -7.38 -4.99
CA PRO A 121 -2.31 -8.27 -5.08
C PRO A 121 -2.55 -9.66 -4.51
N THR A 122 -3.50 -9.82 -3.59
CA THR A 122 -3.78 -11.13 -2.99
C THR A 122 -4.45 -12.12 -3.94
N PHE A 123 -4.97 -11.67 -5.09
CA PHE A 123 -5.44 -12.55 -6.18
C PHE A 123 -4.32 -13.07 -7.06
N ASN A 124 -3.08 -12.56 -6.91
CA ASN A 124 -1.95 -12.91 -7.76
C ASN A 124 -0.82 -13.53 -6.95
N MET A 125 -0.67 -14.85 -7.02
CA MET A 125 0.39 -15.55 -6.27
C MET A 125 1.81 -15.23 -6.77
N ASP A 126 1.98 -14.74 -8.00
CA ASP A 126 3.28 -14.31 -8.52
C ASP A 126 3.83 -13.07 -7.81
N VAL A 127 2.99 -12.29 -7.14
CA VAL A 127 3.43 -11.22 -6.24
C VAL A 127 4.42 -11.74 -5.18
N ILE A 128 4.13 -12.92 -4.61
CA ILE A 128 5.03 -13.56 -3.63
C ILE A 128 6.34 -14.00 -4.30
N ASN A 129 6.25 -14.56 -5.51
CA ASN A 129 7.42 -15.03 -6.24
C ASN A 129 8.34 -13.84 -6.63
N VAL A 130 7.76 -12.72 -7.07
CA VAL A 130 8.50 -11.48 -7.35
C VAL A 130 9.16 -10.94 -6.08
N ALA A 131 8.42 -10.83 -4.98
CA ALA A 131 8.96 -10.36 -3.71
C ALA A 131 10.18 -11.18 -3.24
N ASN A 132 10.12 -12.51 -3.39
CA ASN A 132 11.22 -13.41 -3.04
C ASN A 132 12.45 -13.24 -3.95
N ALA A 133 12.26 -12.73 -5.16
CA ALA A 133 13.33 -12.56 -6.13
C ALA A 133 14.01 -11.18 -6.07
N ILE A 134 13.35 -10.17 -5.51
CA ILE A 134 13.82 -8.77 -5.53
C ILE A 134 15.25 -8.65 -5.06
N GLN A 135 15.59 -9.17 -3.89
CA GLN A 135 16.94 -9.08 -3.36
C GLN A 135 17.98 -9.62 -4.34
N ARG A 136 17.78 -10.82 -4.87
CA ARG A 136 18.71 -11.47 -5.80
C ARG A 136 18.78 -10.74 -7.16
N CYS A 137 17.67 -10.16 -7.61
CA CYS A 137 17.62 -9.47 -8.90
C CYS A 137 18.34 -8.12 -8.87
N PHE A 138 18.39 -7.46 -7.71
CA PHE A 138 18.90 -6.10 -7.57
C PHE A 138 19.98 -5.96 -6.51
N GLU A 139 20.70 -7.05 -6.17
CA GLU A 139 21.73 -7.10 -5.11
C GLU A 139 22.89 -6.13 -5.33
N TYR A 140 23.15 -5.71 -6.57
CA TYR A 140 24.17 -4.74 -6.91
C TYR A 140 23.68 -3.29 -6.97
N ASP A 141 22.33 -3.12 -6.95
CA ASP A 141 21.71 -1.80 -7.08
C ASP A 141 21.31 -1.21 -5.73
N PHE A 142 21.04 -2.04 -4.71
CA PHE A 142 20.57 -1.59 -3.39
C PHE A 142 21.11 -2.44 -2.25
N ASP A 143 21.26 -1.83 -1.04
CA ASP A 143 21.68 -2.52 0.18
C ASP A 143 20.50 -3.20 0.89
N GLU A 144 19.31 -2.59 0.86
CA GLU A 144 18.13 -3.03 1.60
C GLU A 144 16.90 -3.13 0.69
N TYR A 145 16.02 -4.09 1.00
CA TYR A 145 14.81 -4.37 0.22
C TYR A 145 13.60 -4.50 1.11
N HIS A 146 12.51 -3.84 0.74
CA HIS A 146 11.26 -3.91 1.49
C HIS A 146 10.04 -4.04 0.57
N PRO A 147 9.68 -5.27 0.15
CA PRO A 147 8.43 -5.53 -0.54
C PRO A 147 7.22 -5.28 0.37
N VAL A 148 6.19 -4.63 -0.16
CA VAL A 148 4.97 -4.28 0.58
C VAL A 148 3.74 -4.67 -0.23
N VAL A 149 2.81 -5.37 0.39
CA VAL A 149 1.47 -5.63 -0.15
C VAL A 149 0.43 -4.78 0.56
N SER A 150 -0.45 -4.14 -0.22
CA SER A 150 -1.65 -3.47 0.29
C SER A 150 -2.88 -4.22 -0.20
N THR A 151 -3.81 -4.56 0.70
CA THR A 151 -4.99 -5.35 0.36
C THR A 151 -6.26 -4.79 1.00
N ILE A 152 -7.37 -4.85 0.25
CA ILE A 152 -8.71 -4.58 0.79
C ILE A 152 -9.28 -5.80 1.53
N MET A 153 -8.58 -6.94 1.56
CA MET A 153 -9.09 -8.20 2.12
C MET A 153 -10.35 -8.69 1.37
N PRO A 154 -10.24 -9.05 0.09
CA PRO A 154 -11.41 -9.32 -0.75
C PRO A 154 -12.14 -10.60 -0.36
N LYS A 155 -13.48 -10.53 -0.17
CA LYS A 155 -14.35 -11.68 0.17
C LYS A 155 -14.27 -12.81 -0.87
N ALA A 156 -14.08 -12.45 -2.13
CA ALA A 156 -14.06 -13.42 -3.23
C ALA A 156 -12.78 -14.24 -3.29
N ASN A 157 -11.72 -13.86 -2.55
CA ASN A 157 -10.45 -14.57 -2.59
C ASN A 157 -10.45 -15.76 -1.62
N LYS A 158 -10.71 -16.97 -2.12
CA LYS A 158 -10.67 -18.20 -1.33
C LYS A 158 -9.27 -18.57 -0.83
N GLU A 159 -8.22 -18.05 -1.47
CA GLU A 159 -6.82 -18.30 -1.11
C GLU A 159 -6.23 -17.19 -0.21
N LEU A 160 -7.05 -16.22 0.24
CA LEU A 160 -6.59 -15.04 0.97
C LEU A 160 -5.73 -15.40 2.19
N LYS A 161 -6.23 -16.25 3.07
CA LYS A 161 -5.48 -16.70 4.26
C LYS A 161 -4.14 -17.37 3.91
N ARG A 162 -4.16 -18.20 2.85
CA ARG A 162 -2.95 -18.87 2.35
C ARG A 162 -1.95 -17.87 1.82
N PHE A 163 -2.40 -16.88 1.01
CA PHE A 163 -1.55 -15.81 0.52
C PHE A 163 -0.90 -15.04 1.67
N LEU A 164 -1.70 -14.53 2.61
CA LEU A 164 -1.22 -13.71 3.73
C LEU A 164 -0.24 -14.48 4.63
N THR A 165 -0.55 -15.72 4.97
CA THR A 165 0.34 -16.56 5.78
C THR A 165 1.67 -16.79 5.08
N ARG A 166 1.64 -17.07 3.78
CA ARG A 166 2.84 -17.29 2.96
C ARG A 166 3.64 -15.99 2.82
N TRP A 167 2.96 -14.84 2.62
CA TRP A 167 3.58 -13.53 2.56
C TRP A 167 4.40 -13.22 3.82
N VAL A 168 3.79 -13.35 4.98
CA VAL A 168 4.45 -13.09 6.26
C VAL A 168 5.63 -14.05 6.49
N ARG A 169 5.42 -15.36 6.24
CA ARG A 169 6.50 -16.37 6.41
C ARG A 169 7.67 -16.15 5.45
N ASN A 170 7.40 -15.79 4.21
CA ASN A 170 8.45 -15.48 3.24
C ASN A 170 9.22 -14.22 3.63
N GLY A 171 8.54 -13.24 4.25
CA GLY A 171 9.19 -12.07 4.82
C GLY A 171 10.25 -12.41 5.88
N TYR A 172 10.04 -13.49 6.66
CA TYR A 172 11.08 -13.97 7.59
C TYR A 172 12.31 -14.52 6.89
N VAL A 173 12.12 -15.17 5.74
CA VAL A 173 13.20 -15.88 5.04
C VAL A 173 13.94 -14.96 4.07
N PHE A 174 13.22 -14.15 3.30
CA PHE A 174 13.74 -13.39 2.17
C PHE A 174 13.71 -11.86 2.39
N GLY A 175 13.05 -11.38 3.42
CA GLY A 175 12.82 -9.94 3.64
C GLY A 175 13.92 -9.24 4.44
N GLY A 176 15.10 -9.85 4.58
CA GLY A 176 16.22 -9.24 5.32
C GLY A 176 15.85 -8.94 6.78
N ALA A 177 16.39 -7.83 7.32
CA ALA A 177 16.11 -7.39 8.68
C ALA A 177 14.63 -7.01 8.88
N ASP A 178 14.03 -6.32 7.93
CA ASP A 178 12.71 -5.72 8.05
C ASP A 178 11.54 -6.68 7.79
N GLY A 179 11.78 -7.78 7.07
CA GLY A 179 10.71 -8.64 6.60
C GLY A 179 9.92 -8.00 5.45
N TYR A 180 8.73 -8.55 5.15
CA TYR A 180 7.81 -7.99 4.16
C TYR A 180 6.76 -7.13 4.83
N GLY A 181 6.46 -5.96 4.24
CA GLY A 181 5.39 -5.09 4.68
C GLY A 181 4.01 -5.61 4.29
N LEU A 182 3.04 -5.50 5.18
CA LEU A 182 1.65 -5.87 4.93
C LEU A 182 0.73 -4.76 5.42
N GLN A 183 -0.06 -4.21 4.50
CA GLN A 183 -1.00 -3.13 4.75
C GLN A 183 -2.43 -3.60 4.49
N PHE A 184 -3.32 -3.33 5.42
CA PHE A 184 -4.74 -3.62 5.33
C PHE A 184 -5.51 -2.33 5.11
N SER A 185 -6.25 -2.21 4.02
CA SER A 185 -7.12 -1.07 3.75
C SER A 185 -8.36 -1.15 4.62
N ILE A 186 -8.31 -0.51 5.77
CA ILE A 186 -9.43 -0.45 6.73
C ILE A 186 -10.37 0.69 6.38
N ASN A 187 -9.85 1.90 6.20
CA ASN A 187 -10.47 3.15 5.80
C ASN A 187 -11.49 3.71 6.80
N THR A 188 -12.30 2.88 7.43
CA THR A 188 -13.28 3.27 8.45
C THR A 188 -13.59 2.11 9.37
N LEU A 189 -13.98 2.40 10.61
CA LEU A 189 -14.45 1.42 11.60
C LEU A 189 -15.97 1.26 11.59
N ASN A 190 -16.68 2.00 10.76
CA ASN A 190 -18.10 1.83 10.51
C ASN A 190 -18.30 0.83 9.36
N GLU A 191 -19.00 -0.29 9.62
CA GLU A 191 -19.19 -1.37 8.63
C GLU A 191 -20.04 -0.92 7.43
N ASP A 192 -21.02 -0.06 7.64
CA ASP A 192 -21.89 0.42 6.55
C ASP A 192 -21.09 1.33 5.61
N ASP A 193 -20.30 2.24 6.16
CA ASP A 193 -19.43 3.10 5.36
C ASP A 193 -18.34 2.30 4.65
N ARG A 194 -17.76 1.31 5.33
CA ARG A 194 -16.81 0.38 4.76
C ARG A 194 -17.42 -0.39 3.58
N ASN A 195 -18.63 -0.90 3.76
CA ASN A 195 -19.36 -1.61 2.70
C ASN A 195 -19.65 -0.71 1.50
N LYS A 196 -19.95 0.57 1.71
CA LYS A 196 -20.08 1.55 0.62
C LYS A 196 -18.74 1.77 -0.09
N MET A 197 -17.67 2.06 0.65
CA MET A 197 -16.34 2.32 0.10
C MET A 197 -15.82 1.16 -0.75
N PHE A 198 -16.00 -0.08 -0.30
CA PHE A 198 -15.53 -1.29 -0.99
C PHE A 198 -16.64 -2.02 -1.76
N ARG A 199 -17.82 -1.40 -1.92
CA ARG A 199 -18.99 -1.97 -2.64
C ARG A 199 -19.27 -3.42 -2.20
N ASN A 200 -19.25 -3.67 -0.89
CA ASN A 200 -19.42 -4.99 -0.25
C ASN A 200 -18.39 -6.06 -0.67
N LYS A 201 -17.28 -5.72 -1.29
CA LYS A 201 -16.29 -6.70 -1.76
C LYS A 201 -15.19 -7.01 -0.73
N SER A 202 -15.04 -6.23 0.33
CA SER A 202 -14.09 -6.48 1.42
C SER A 202 -14.72 -7.31 2.54
N LEU A 203 -13.91 -8.11 3.24
CA LEU A 203 -14.31 -8.78 4.49
C LEU A 203 -14.72 -7.74 5.54
N SER A 204 -15.58 -8.14 6.51
CA SER A 204 -15.93 -7.34 7.66
C SER A 204 -14.71 -7.08 8.57
N LEU A 205 -14.78 -6.04 9.40
CA LEU A 205 -13.73 -5.72 10.37
C LEU A 205 -13.44 -6.89 11.32
N LYS A 206 -14.50 -7.61 11.70
CA LYS A 206 -14.35 -8.79 12.56
C LYS A 206 -13.58 -9.90 11.86
N GLU A 207 -13.93 -10.24 10.61
CA GLU A 207 -13.24 -11.29 9.85
C GLU A 207 -11.78 -10.90 9.59
N ILE A 208 -11.51 -9.63 9.28
CA ILE A 208 -10.14 -9.10 9.11
C ILE A 208 -9.37 -9.23 10.42
N SER A 209 -9.96 -8.80 11.53
CA SER A 209 -9.37 -8.94 12.88
C SER A 209 -9.01 -10.39 13.20
N ASP A 210 -9.93 -11.31 12.95
CA ASP A 210 -9.72 -12.74 13.24
C ASP A 210 -8.58 -13.29 12.40
N ILE A 211 -8.50 -12.94 11.11
CA ILE A 211 -7.38 -13.34 10.25
C ILE A 211 -6.05 -12.76 10.76
N ILE A 212 -6.00 -11.47 11.10
CA ILE A 212 -4.77 -10.82 11.61
C ILE A 212 -4.28 -11.48 12.90
N LYS A 213 -5.20 -11.87 13.79
CA LYS A 213 -4.85 -12.60 15.03
C LYS A 213 -4.16 -13.93 14.76
N GLU A 214 -4.61 -14.65 13.73
CA GLU A 214 -4.06 -15.96 13.33
C GLU A 214 -2.74 -15.86 12.55
N LEU A 215 -2.45 -14.70 11.91
CA LEU A 215 -1.20 -14.51 11.20
C LEU A 215 0.00 -14.58 12.15
N PRO A 216 1.15 -15.13 11.69
CA PRO A 216 2.41 -15.00 12.43
C PRO A 216 2.67 -13.54 12.81
N ALA A 217 3.32 -13.30 13.93
CA ALA A 217 3.71 -11.94 14.31
C ALA A 217 4.60 -11.32 13.21
N PRO A 218 4.49 -10.03 12.93
CA PRO A 218 5.40 -9.38 11.97
C PRO A 218 6.84 -9.40 12.51
N LYS A 219 7.84 -9.45 11.61
CA LYS A 219 9.25 -9.61 12.02
C LYS A 219 9.78 -8.39 12.77
N HIS A 220 9.75 -7.23 12.14
CA HIS A 220 10.20 -5.96 12.72
C HIS A 220 9.17 -4.84 12.59
N HIS A 221 8.53 -4.75 11.42
CA HIS A 221 7.50 -3.75 11.18
C HIS A 221 6.12 -4.32 11.44
N LYS A 222 5.34 -3.66 12.31
CA LYS A 222 3.96 -4.02 12.54
C LYS A 222 3.17 -4.01 11.24
N PHE A 223 2.10 -4.78 11.20
CA PHE A 223 1.10 -4.69 10.11
C PHE A 223 0.50 -3.29 10.09
N THR A 224 0.32 -2.74 8.93
CA THR A 224 -0.23 -1.39 8.77
C THR A 224 -1.74 -1.45 8.54
N LEU A 225 -2.51 -0.82 9.42
CA LEU A 225 -3.92 -0.54 9.21
C LEU A 225 -4.01 0.81 8.50
N ASN A 226 -4.30 0.79 7.20
CA ASN A 226 -4.36 2.00 6.39
C ASN A 226 -5.77 2.57 6.38
N PHE A 227 -5.89 3.85 6.69
CA PHE A 227 -7.12 4.64 6.65
C PHE A 227 -6.98 5.72 5.59
N ALA A 228 -7.67 5.55 4.48
CA ALA A 228 -7.88 6.62 3.51
C ALA A 228 -9.05 7.47 4.01
N VAL A 229 -8.75 8.64 4.56
CA VAL A 229 -9.72 9.46 5.29
C VAL A 229 -10.29 10.60 4.44
N THR A 230 -11.51 11.00 4.80
CA THR A 230 -12.23 12.16 4.28
C THR A 230 -12.47 13.15 5.41
N SER A 231 -13.00 14.33 5.10
CA SER A 231 -13.42 15.31 6.13
C SER A 231 -14.42 14.74 7.14
N LYS A 232 -15.20 13.73 6.74
CA LYS A 232 -16.22 13.05 7.57
C LYS A 232 -15.70 11.84 8.32
N SER A 233 -14.45 11.42 8.10
CA SER A 233 -13.89 10.25 8.79
C SER A 233 -13.75 10.52 10.28
N ASN A 234 -14.07 9.51 11.07
CA ASN A 234 -13.85 9.47 12.51
C ASN A 234 -13.07 8.21 12.86
N LEU A 235 -12.04 8.36 13.69
CA LEU A 235 -11.22 7.26 14.17
C LEU A 235 -11.49 7.03 15.65
N ASP A 236 -12.31 6.03 15.95
CA ASP A 236 -12.61 5.60 17.30
C ASP A 236 -11.52 4.66 17.81
N VAL A 237 -10.67 5.17 18.71
CA VAL A 237 -9.52 4.44 19.27
C VAL A 237 -9.97 3.24 20.13
N GLU A 238 -11.06 3.38 20.88
CA GLU A 238 -11.58 2.29 21.72
C GLU A 238 -12.09 1.14 20.84
N LEU A 239 -12.85 1.46 19.80
CA LEU A 239 -13.32 0.49 18.83
C LEU A 239 -12.16 -0.16 18.06
N MET A 240 -11.14 0.61 17.71
CA MET A 240 -9.94 0.12 17.04
C MET A 240 -9.22 -0.92 17.89
N THR A 241 -9.06 -0.66 19.19
CA THR A 241 -8.40 -1.60 20.13
C THR A 241 -9.19 -2.87 20.37
N LYS A 242 -10.52 -2.85 20.20
CA LYS A 242 -11.35 -4.07 20.24
C LYS A 242 -11.10 -5.01 19.07
N TYR A 243 -10.83 -4.46 17.90
CA TYR A 243 -10.57 -5.26 16.69
C TYR A 243 -9.10 -5.66 16.59
N PHE A 244 -8.17 -4.72 16.79
CA PHE A 244 -6.78 -4.88 16.40
C PHE A 244 -5.81 -4.75 17.58
N ASP A 245 -4.87 -5.70 17.65
CA ASP A 245 -3.82 -5.73 18.66
C ASP A 245 -2.73 -4.68 18.31
N LYS A 246 -2.56 -3.69 19.17
CA LYS A 246 -1.54 -2.65 19.03
C LYS A 246 -0.10 -3.18 19.06
N THR A 247 0.12 -4.39 19.55
CA THR A 247 1.45 -5.03 19.51
C THR A 247 1.80 -5.53 18.12
N LYS A 248 0.80 -5.93 17.33
CA LYS A 248 0.94 -6.43 15.95
C LYS A 248 0.70 -5.37 14.89
N CYS A 249 -0.08 -4.34 15.18
CA CYS A 249 -0.58 -3.37 14.22
C CYS A 249 -0.13 -1.94 14.53
N ILE A 250 0.00 -1.14 13.47
CA ILE A 250 0.18 0.31 13.51
C ILE A 250 -0.84 0.97 12.58
N VAL A 251 -1.30 2.14 12.92
CA VAL A 251 -2.23 2.92 12.09
C VAL A 251 -1.44 3.82 11.13
N LYS A 252 -1.90 3.88 9.88
CA LYS A 252 -1.44 4.84 8.87
C LYS A 252 -2.66 5.59 8.37
N ILE A 253 -2.63 6.91 8.44
CA ILE A 253 -3.68 7.80 7.96
C ILE A 253 -3.16 8.50 6.70
N THR A 254 -3.97 8.48 5.65
CA THR A 254 -3.71 9.18 4.39
C THR A 254 -4.98 9.87 3.93
N PRO A 255 -4.92 11.08 3.35
CA PRO A 255 -6.09 11.63 2.68
C PRO A 255 -6.53 10.70 1.54
N ILE A 256 -7.83 10.64 1.30
CA ILE A 256 -8.34 9.95 0.11
C ILE A 256 -7.90 10.73 -1.13
N HIS A 257 -7.40 10.04 -2.14
CA HIS A 257 -6.94 10.68 -3.37
C HIS A 257 -8.12 11.22 -4.18
N GLU A 258 -7.92 12.37 -4.81
CA GLU A 258 -8.87 13.00 -5.73
C GLU A 258 -8.87 12.24 -7.07
N THR A 259 -9.51 11.07 -7.08
CA THR A 259 -9.79 10.30 -8.28
C THR A 259 -11.12 10.74 -8.89
N VAL A 260 -11.33 10.45 -10.18
CA VAL A 260 -12.61 10.75 -10.82
C VAL A 260 -13.77 10.02 -10.13
N GLU A 261 -13.53 8.76 -9.73
CA GLU A 261 -14.52 7.96 -9.02
C GLU A 261 -14.82 8.52 -7.63
N ALA A 262 -13.79 8.88 -6.85
CA ALA A 262 -13.98 9.45 -5.52
C ALA A 262 -14.84 10.74 -5.57
N VAL A 263 -14.58 11.62 -6.52
CA VAL A 263 -15.37 12.85 -6.71
C VAL A 263 -16.80 12.52 -7.14
N THR A 264 -16.97 11.60 -8.07
CA THR A 264 -18.30 11.18 -8.58
C THR A 264 -19.16 10.55 -7.48
N GLU A 265 -18.58 9.75 -6.62
CA GLU A 265 -19.24 9.11 -5.47
C GLU A 265 -19.41 10.05 -4.27
N GLY A 266 -18.98 11.31 -4.39
CA GLY A 266 -19.20 12.36 -3.40
C GLY A 266 -18.30 12.25 -2.17
N PHE A 267 -17.12 11.63 -2.28
CA PHE A 267 -16.11 11.66 -1.22
C PHE A 267 -15.53 13.07 -1.10
N GLU A 268 -15.51 13.60 0.10
CA GLU A 268 -14.90 14.89 0.38
C GLU A 268 -13.40 14.75 0.49
N ILE A 269 -12.69 15.37 -0.46
CA ILE A 269 -11.22 15.35 -0.48
C ILE A 269 -10.68 16.32 0.57
N ILE A 270 -9.78 15.82 1.42
CA ILE A 270 -9.07 16.65 2.40
C ILE A 270 -7.69 17.00 1.80
N LYS A 271 -7.29 18.26 1.90
CA LYS A 271 -5.91 18.66 1.63
C LYS A 271 -5.00 18.15 2.77
N ASP A 272 -3.77 17.86 2.45
CA ASP A 272 -2.82 17.18 3.35
C ASP A 272 -2.71 17.82 4.74
N PHE A 273 -2.72 19.14 4.82
CA PHE A 273 -2.69 19.90 6.07
C PHE A 273 -3.89 19.63 6.98
N ASP A 274 -5.09 19.54 6.39
CA ASP A 274 -6.34 19.37 7.15
C ASP A 274 -6.42 17.99 7.82
N VAL A 275 -5.69 16.99 7.30
CA VAL A 275 -5.61 15.65 7.91
C VAL A 275 -4.90 15.73 9.25
N TYR A 276 -3.80 16.46 9.32
CA TYR A 276 -3.02 16.61 10.54
C TYR A 276 -3.83 17.33 11.62
N GLU A 277 -4.44 18.45 11.31
CA GLU A 277 -5.27 19.21 12.26
C GLU A 277 -6.44 18.39 12.79
N LYS A 278 -7.11 17.60 11.92
CA LYS A 278 -8.28 16.82 12.29
C LYS A 278 -7.98 15.68 13.28
N PHE A 279 -6.81 15.04 13.16
CA PHE A 279 -6.46 13.86 13.94
C PHE A 279 -5.37 14.10 14.99
N GLU A 280 -4.99 15.36 15.20
CA GLU A 280 -3.97 15.80 16.15
C GLU A 280 -4.49 15.99 17.58
N GLN A 281 -5.79 15.91 17.80
CA GLN A 281 -6.36 16.13 19.12
C GLN A 281 -6.28 14.90 20.01
N PRO A 282 -5.97 15.11 21.31
CA PRO A 282 -5.81 14.03 22.29
C PRO A 282 -7.10 13.28 22.59
#